data_496da077bdbbf1fe5f82937ec393ec29
#
_entry.id   496da077bdbbf1fe5f82937ec393ec29
#
_cell.length_a   1.000
_cell.length_b   1.000
_cell.length_c   1.000
_cell.angle_alpha   90.00
_cell.angle_beta   90.00
_cell.angle_gamma   90.00
#
_symmetry.space_group_name_H-M   'P 1'
#
loop_
_entity.id
_entity.type
_entity.pdbx_description
1 polymer ?
#
loop_
_entity_poly.entity_id
_entity_poly.type
_entity_poly.pdbx_seq_one_letter_code
_entity_poly.pdbx_strand_id
1 'polypeptide(L)'
;MNKFKQSLLAMGLSGVLLTGGVLVAQQEGLVLGTYVDPVGIVTACFGKTGPEFELGQRFSEQECLAMLADDLEVFDRQLTNQVRVPITDSERAAYLSFMYNVGAQNFSDSTLRKKLLHGDRIG
;
A
#
# COMPACT_ATOMS: atom_id res chain seq x y z
N MET A 1 0.92 -18.68 -10.95
CA MET A 1 1.08 -17.23 -10.72
C MET A 1 -0.03 -16.75 -9.80
N ASN A 2 0.29 -15.86 -8.87
CA ASN A 2 -0.68 -15.28 -7.94
C ASN A 2 -1.76 -14.50 -8.71
N LYS A 3 -3.04 -14.70 -8.36
CA LYS A 3 -4.15 -14.03 -9.07
C LYS A 3 -4.10 -12.50 -8.94
N PHE A 4 -3.66 -11.99 -7.78
CA PHE A 4 -3.52 -10.55 -7.60
C PHE A 4 -2.41 -9.98 -8.50
N LYS A 5 -1.31 -10.72 -8.66
CA LYS A 5 -0.23 -10.33 -9.56
C LYS A 5 -0.72 -10.21 -11.00
N GLN A 6 -1.51 -11.18 -11.47
CA GLN A 6 -2.07 -11.14 -12.82
C GLN A 6 -3.00 -9.94 -13.00
N SER A 7 -3.87 -9.68 -12.03
CA SER A 7 -4.81 -8.55 -12.10
C SER A 7 -4.09 -7.21 -12.09
N LEU A 8 -3.09 -7.05 -11.24
CA LEU A 8 -2.31 -5.81 -11.14
C LEU A 8 -1.49 -5.58 -12.43
N LEU A 9 -0.94 -6.63 -13.02
CA LEU A 9 -0.29 -6.54 -14.33
C LEU A 9 -1.26 -6.06 -15.40
N ALA A 10 -2.48 -6.60 -15.40
CA ALA A 10 -3.51 -6.21 -16.37
C ALA A 10 -3.93 -4.75 -16.20
N MET A 11 -3.78 -4.19 -15.00
CA MET A 11 -4.04 -2.77 -14.71
C MET A 11 -2.87 -1.86 -15.04
N GLY A 12 -1.78 -2.40 -15.58
CA GLY A 12 -0.62 -1.64 -16.00
C GLY A 12 0.49 -1.49 -14.97
N LEU A 13 0.37 -2.10 -13.80
CA LEU A 13 1.45 -2.07 -12.81
C LEU A 13 2.59 -2.98 -13.24
N SER A 14 3.81 -2.51 -13.03
CA SER A 14 5.02 -3.27 -13.33
C SER A 14 6.11 -2.91 -12.33
N GLY A 15 7.20 -3.69 -12.34
CA GLY A 15 8.37 -3.42 -11.52
C GLY A 15 8.05 -3.34 -10.03
N VAL A 16 8.53 -2.28 -9.40
CA VAL A 16 8.41 -2.06 -7.95
C VAL A 16 6.94 -1.94 -7.50
N LEU A 17 6.11 -1.24 -8.28
CA LEU A 17 4.69 -1.08 -7.94
C LEU A 17 3.97 -2.42 -7.95
N LEU A 18 4.28 -3.27 -8.91
CA LEU A 18 3.70 -4.62 -8.95
C LEU A 18 4.13 -5.44 -7.73
N THR A 19 5.42 -5.44 -7.39
CA THR A 19 5.94 -6.17 -6.24
C THR A 19 5.33 -5.66 -4.94
N GLY A 20 5.31 -4.35 -4.75
CA GLY A 20 4.69 -3.73 -3.57
C GLY A 20 3.21 -4.03 -3.47
N GLY A 21 2.50 -3.99 -4.60
CA GLY A 21 1.07 -4.29 -4.65
C GLY A 21 0.76 -5.72 -4.25
N VAL A 22 1.54 -6.69 -4.73
CA VAL A 22 1.37 -8.09 -4.34
C VAL A 22 1.62 -8.28 -2.85
N LEU A 23 2.65 -7.64 -2.31
CA LEU A 23 2.94 -7.71 -0.87
C LEU A 23 1.77 -7.19 -0.04
N VAL A 24 1.23 -6.02 -0.38
CA VAL A 24 0.08 -5.44 0.32
C VAL A 24 -1.13 -6.37 0.22
N ALA A 25 -1.44 -6.86 -0.97
CA ALA A 25 -2.60 -7.72 -1.18
C ALA A 25 -2.51 -9.00 -0.35
N GLN A 26 -1.32 -9.57 -0.23
CA GLN A 26 -1.11 -10.78 0.56
C GLN A 26 -1.18 -10.53 2.07
N GLN A 27 -0.69 -9.38 2.52
CA GLN A 27 -0.64 -9.05 3.95
C GLN A 27 -1.98 -8.56 4.49
N GLU A 28 -2.68 -7.69 3.74
CA GLU A 28 -3.90 -7.04 4.23
C GLU A 28 -5.14 -7.92 4.09
N GLY A 29 -5.16 -8.82 3.12
CA GLY A 29 -6.34 -9.59 2.80
C GLY A 29 -7.42 -8.74 2.11
N LEU A 30 -8.35 -9.39 1.44
CA LEU A 30 -9.38 -8.74 0.65
C LEU A 30 -10.76 -8.92 1.28
N VAL A 31 -11.45 -7.81 1.50
CA VAL A 31 -12.86 -7.80 1.91
C VAL A 31 -13.66 -6.99 0.90
N LEU A 32 -14.68 -7.60 0.30
CA LEU A 32 -15.45 -6.99 -0.79
C LEU A 32 -16.58 -6.07 -0.31
N GLY A 33 -16.68 -5.83 0.97
CA GLY A 33 -17.66 -4.92 1.54
C GLY A 33 -17.06 -4.05 2.61
N THR A 34 -17.78 -3.03 3.04
CA THR A 34 -17.35 -2.21 4.15
C THR A 34 -17.60 -2.94 5.47
N TYR A 35 -16.71 -2.74 6.42
CA TYR A 35 -16.82 -3.30 7.77
C TYR A 35 -16.19 -2.32 8.77
N VAL A 36 -16.50 -2.52 10.05
CA VAL A 36 -15.88 -1.71 11.11
C VAL A 36 -14.69 -2.48 11.67
N ASP A 37 -13.52 -1.85 11.65
CA ASP A 37 -12.31 -2.48 12.18
C ASP A 37 -12.31 -2.48 13.71
N PRO A 38 -11.34 -3.16 14.36
CA PRO A 38 -11.31 -3.24 15.83
C PRO A 38 -11.25 -1.89 16.56
N VAL A 39 -10.80 -0.81 15.89
CA VAL A 39 -10.75 0.54 16.50
C VAL A 39 -11.93 1.40 16.09
N GLY A 40 -12.94 0.84 15.43
CA GLY A 40 -14.19 1.54 15.10
C GLY A 40 -14.17 2.33 13.81
N ILE A 41 -13.23 2.07 12.90
CA ILE A 41 -13.11 2.79 11.64
C ILE A 41 -13.72 1.96 10.51
N VAL A 42 -14.56 2.58 9.68
CA VAL A 42 -15.13 1.93 8.50
C VAL A 42 -14.01 1.67 7.49
N THR A 43 -13.86 0.42 7.11
CA THR A 43 -12.74 -0.09 6.32
C THR A 43 -13.28 -0.91 5.15
N ALA A 44 -12.55 -0.96 4.06
CA ALA A 44 -12.96 -1.71 2.86
C ALA A 44 -11.75 -2.26 2.10
N CYS A 45 -11.99 -3.23 1.24
CA CYS A 45 -11.01 -3.76 0.30
C CYS A 45 -9.75 -4.30 1.00
N PHE A 46 -8.59 -3.76 0.72
CA PHE A 46 -7.31 -4.18 1.32
C PHE A 46 -6.99 -3.31 2.54
N GLY A 47 -7.91 -3.22 3.47
CA GLY A 47 -7.70 -2.42 4.68
C GLY A 47 -7.75 -0.91 4.45
N LYS A 48 -8.37 -0.47 3.37
CA LYS A 48 -8.45 0.95 3.04
C LYS A 48 -9.50 1.65 3.88
N THR A 49 -9.17 2.84 4.39
CA THR A 49 -10.08 3.71 5.13
C THR A 49 -10.20 5.05 4.40
N GLY A 50 -11.25 5.79 4.71
CA GLY A 50 -11.45 7.11 4.14
C GLY A 50 -12.88 7.60 4.37
N PRO A 51 -13.10 8.92 4.26
CA PRO A 51 -14.44 9.49 4.50
C PRO A 51 -15.47 9.08 3.45
N GLU A 52 -15.02 8.55 2.31
CA GLU A 52 -15.90 8.08 1.24
C GLU A 52 -16.58 6.75 1.56
N PHE A 53 -16.12 6.02 2.59
CA PHE A 53 -16.68 4.71 2.92
C PHE A 53 -17.77 4.80 3.98
N GLU A 54 -18.90 4.14 3.68
CA GLU A 54 -20.03 3.98 4.60
C GLU A 54 -20.35 2.49 4.73
N LEU A 55 -20.90 2.09 5.86
CA LEU A 55 -21.33 0.71 6.05
C LEU A 55 -22.41 0.35 5.02
N GLY A 56 -22.39 -0.90 4.56
CA GLY A 56 -23.34 -1.39 3.58
C GLY A 56 -22.89 -1.30 2.12
N GLN A 57 -21.76 -0.67 1.85
CA GLN A 57 -21.20 -0.63 0.50
C GLN A 57 -20.54 -1.97 0.15
N ARG A 58 -20.56 -2.30 -1.13
CA ARG A 58 -19.90 -3.50 -1.66
C ARG A 58 -19.07 -3.12 -2.87
N PHE A 59 -17.95 -3.82 -3.03
CA PHE A 59 -16.99 -3.59 -4.11
C PHE A 59 -16.66 -4.90 -4.79
N SER A 60 -16.34 -4.85 -6.08
CA SER A 60 -15.77 -5.99 -6.78
C SER A 60 -14.28 -6.11 -6.46
N GLU A 61 -13.72 -7.30 -6.72
CA GLU A 61 -12.29 -7.50 -6.58
C GLU A 61 -11.51 -6.52 -7.47
N GLN A 62 -11.99 -6.28 -8.69
CA GLN A 62 -11.36 -5.33 -9.62
C GLN A 62 -11.37 -3.90 -9.08
N GLU A 63 -12.49 -3.49 -8.48
CA GLU A 63 -12.58 -2.17 -7.85
C GLU A 63 -11.58 -2.02 -6.70
N CYS A 64 -11.47 -3.06 -5.86
CA CYS A 64 -10.51 -3.05 -4.76
C CYS A 64 -9.06 -3.00 -5.25
N LEU A 65 -8.74 -3.76 -6.29
CA LEU A 65 -7.40 -3.75 -6.87
C LEU A 65 -7.08 -2.41 -7.54
N ALA A 66 -8.05 -1.78 -8.18
CA ALA A 66 -7.86 -0.44 -8.76
C ALA A 66 -7.56 0.60 -7.67
N MET A 67 -8.27 0.55 -6.54
CA MET A 67 -7.99 1.44 -5.41
C MET A 67 -6.59 1.21 -4.86
N LEU A 68 -6.18 -0.05 -4.73
CA LEU A 68 -4.83 -0.39 -4.29
C LEU A 68 -3.77 0.17 -5.24
N ALA A 69 -3.96 0.00 -6.54
CA ALA A 69 -3.04 0.50 -7.56
C ALA A 69 -2.89 2.02 -7.47
N ASP A 70 -4.00 2.74 -7.35
CA ASP A 70 -3.99 4.20 -7.23
C ASP A 70 -3.25 4.66 -5.98
N ASP A 71 -3.50 4.01 -4.85
CA ASP A 71 -2.83 4.35 -3.59
C ASP A 71 -1.33 4.10 -3.67
N LEU A 72 -0.91 3.01 -4.28
CA LEU A 72 0.51 2.69 -4.45
C LEU A 72 1.24 3.73 -5.30
N GLU A 73 0.60 4.23 -6.35
CA GLU A 73 1.19 5.28 -7.18
C GLU A 73 1.38 6.57 -6.37
N VAL A 74 0.39 6.94 -5.57
CA VAL A 74 0.47 8.11 -4.69
C VAL A 74 1.61 7.92 -3.68
N PHE A 75 1.67 6.77 -3.02
CA PHE A 75 2.71 6.49 -2.02
C PHE A 75 4.10 6.44 -2.65
N ASP A 76 4.23 5.94 -3.88
CA ASP A 76 5.51 5.92 -4.56
C ASP A 76 6.04 7.34 -4.82
N ARG A 77 5.16 8.25 -5.22
CA ARG A 77 5.54 9.66 -5.38
C ARG A 77 5.94 10.28 -4.05
N GLN A 78 5.19 10.00 -2.98
CA GLN A 78 5.52 10.49 -1.64
C GLN A 78 6.85 9.93 -1.14
N LEU A 79 7.09 8.65 -1.37
CA LEU A 79 8.36 8.01 -1.01
C LEU A 79 9.53 8.68 -1.72
N THR A 80 9.40 8.94 -3.01
CA THR A 80 10.43 9.63 -3.80
C THR A 80 10.75 11.02 -3.21
N ASN A 81 9.73 11.74 -2.74
CA ASN A 81 9.91 13.05 -2.14
C ASN A 81 10.51 13.02 -0.73
N GLN A 82 10.21 11.98 0.03
CA GLN A 82 10.61 11.88 1.44
C GLN A 82 11.96 11.19 1.64
N VAL A 83 12.36 10.32 0.72
CA VAL A 83 13.59 9.54 0.80
C VAL A 83 14.46 9.91 -0.40
N ARG A 84 15.48 10.76 -0.16
CA ARG A 84 16.33 11.30 -1.21
C ARG A 84 17.68 10.62 -1.29
N VAL A 85 17.84 9.47 -0.63
CA VAL A 85 19.02 8.63 -0.74
C VAL A 85 18.73 7.47 -1.68
N PRO A 86 19.75 6.93 -2.39
CA PRO A 86 19.52 5.76 -3.25
C PRO A 86 19.03 4.57 -2.45
N ILE A 87 18.02 3.90 -2.99
CA ILE A 87 17.49 2.65 -2.42
C ILE A 87 17.31 1.63 -3.55
N THR A 88 17.37 0.36 -3.21
CA THR A 88 17.12 -0.71 -4.17
C THR A 88 15.64 -0.85 -4.46
N ASP A 89 15.29 -1.54 -5.55
CA ASP A 89 13.89 -1.82 -5.86
C ASP A 89 13.22 -2.65 -4.78
N SER A 90 13.95 -3.61 -4.19
CA SER A 90 13.42 -4.42 -3.08
C SER A 90 13.13 -3.57 -1.84
N GLU A 91 14.02 -2.64 -1.51
CA GLU A 91 13.80 -1.68 -0.42
C GLU A 91 12.59 -0.81 -0.71
N ARG A 92 12.47 -0.30 -1.93
CA ARG A 92 11.34 0.54 -2.33
C ARG A 92 10.01 -0.20 -2.19
N ALA A 93 9.95 -1.44 -2.67
CA ALA A 93 8.75 -2.26 -2.54
C ALA A 93 8.36 -2.50 -1.07
N ALA A 94 9.35 -2.76 -0.21
CA ALA A 94 9.12 -2.96 1.22
C ALA A 94 8.62 -1.67 1.89
N TYR A 95 9.16 -0.52 1.52
CA TYR A 95 8.70 0.77 2.06
C TYR A 95 7.30 1.11 1.61
N LEU A 96 6.95 0.81 0.35
CA LEU A 96 5.58 1.03 -0.14
C LEU A 96 4.58 0.18 0.65
N SER A 97 4.91 -1.08 0.92
CA SER A 97 4.07 -1.95 1.73
C SER A 97 3.90 -1.39 3.14
N PHE A 98 4.98 -0.91 3.75
CA PHE A 98 4.94 -0.28 5.07
C PHE A 98 4.10 0.99 5.07
N MET A 99 4.28 1.86 4.06
CA MET A 99 3.51 3.09 3.95
C MET A 99 2.01 2.82 3.81
N TYR A 100 1.66 1.80 3.02
CA TYR A 100 0.25 1.42 2.88
C TYR A 100 -0.35 1.00 4.21
N ASN A 101 0.41 0.24 4.99
CA ASN A 101 -0.05 -0.28 6.27
C ASN A 101 -0.23 0.81 7.33
N VAL A 102 0.70 1.78 7.41
CA VAL A 102 0.72 2.79 8.48
C VAL A 102 0.35 4.20 8.01
N GLY A 103 0.27 4.41 6.70
CA GLY A 103 0.03 5.74 6.12
C GLY A 103 1.32 6.54 5.94
N ALA A 104 1.30 7.47 4.98
CA ALA A 104 2.48 8.22 4.59
C ALA A 104 3.00 9.12 5.71
N GLN A 105 2.12 9.71 6.52
CA GLN A 105 2.54 10.58 7.62
C GLN A 105 3.28 9.78 8.69
N ASN A 106 2.77 8.62 9.05
CA ASN A 106 3.43 7.76 10.02
C ASN A 106 4.79 7.29 9.52
N PHE A 107 4.93 7.05 8.20
CA PHE A 107 6.22 6.73 7.61
C PHE A 107 7.19 7.91 7.74
N SER A 108 6.75 9.14 7.44
CA SER A 108 7.58 10.35 7.56
C SER A 108 8.18 10.49 8.96
N ASP A 109 7.40 10.19 9.98
CA ASP A 109 7.79 10.33 11.38
C ASP A 109 8.45 9.06 11.94
N SER A 110 8.58 8.01 11.13
CA SER A 110 9.04 6.71 11.60
C SER A 110 10.54 6.68 11.87
N THR A 111 10.93 5.84 12.82
CA THR A 111 12.32 5.52 13.08
C THR A 111 12.97 4.90 11.84
N LEU A 112 12.23 4.10 11.09
CA LEU A 112 12.69 3.46 9.87
C LEU A 112 13.17 4.50 8.85
N ARG A 113 12.34 5.51 8.56
CA ARG A 113 12.70 6.57 7.62
C ARG A 113 13.91 7.37 8.12
N LYS A 114 13.93 7.71 9.40
CA LYS A 114 15.03 8.47 10.01
C LYS A 114 16.35 7.71 9.89
N LYS A 115 16.35 6.42 10.17
CA LYS A 115 17.54 5.57 10.01
C LYS A 115 17.98 5.51 8.56
N LEU A 116 17.05 5.35 7.63
CA LEU A 116 17.35 5.30 6.20
C LEU A 116 18.06 6.57 5.75
N LEU A 117 17.58 7.74 6.16
CA LEU A 117 18.18 9.03 5.80
C LEU A 117 19.58 9.21 6.40
N HIS A 118 19.89 8.53 7.50
CA HIS A 118 21.23 8.53 8.13
C HIS A 118 22.13 7.41 7.62
N GLY A 119 21.70 6.68 6.58
CA GLY A 119 22.50 5.63 5.98
C GLY A 119 22.27 4.23 6.52
N ASP A 120 21.42 4.07 7.54
CA ASP A 120 21.03 2.76 8.06
C ASP A 120 20.02 2.11 7.12
N ARG A 121 20.11 0.80 6.95
CA ARG A 121 19.25 0.06 6.03
C ARG A 121 18.44 -0.99 6.77
N ILE A 122 17.31 -1.35 6.17
CA ILE A 122 16.59 -2.56 6.54
C ILE A 122 17.49 -3.73 6.16
N GLY A 123 17.80 -4.55 7.09
CA GLY A 123 18.75 -5.66 6.99
C GLY A 123 18.46 -6.70 5.94
#